data_45e9a6668c22e738df4030b013cd03c8
#
_entry.id   45e9a6668c22e738df4030b013cd03c8
#
_cell.length_a   1.000
_cell.length_b   1.000
_cell.length_c   1.000
_cell.angle_alpha   90.00
_cell.angle_beta   90.00
_cell.angle_gamma   90.00
#
_symmetry.space_group_name_H-M   'P 1'
#
loop_
_entity.id
_entity.type
_entity.pdbx_description
1 polymer ?
#
loop_
_entity_poly.entity_id
_entity_poly.type
_entity_poly.pdbx_seq_one_letter_code
_entity_poly.pdbx_strand_id
1 'polypeptide(L)'
;MDKWFKNTKTVGSMISLMLLLSLFMLIPQLAVSATAEAEILIFSLSTEKVKEQKGVLKIQISTFSPIQKVTVDGKPQKFPKAASLVWLKIPYLLKPGENFFEVYVKTQLGEAKKTLRTIYETPEFLRKSKLGDSFQLISILGNTTSDNINKVDNNETKSKAFSSSILFVPSYRFDVFDDSSIFLRGVLMADQHHNGEFESKEVLFKQASIEWEERASWAGDFTLSLGTNEAGTRDVPESTSPRDSLSKKHKRATRDNVYTIKAKQELEKGTTWDWQIDHKKKSVEGSNDDSGVSTTLTAGYVTPLFGVKTTFGGTYEDTNLNGSYKDTKAFKSKLKVDYPIPPVTLGVQYDFSQTEDKVADPSLDGKTKTRNRALSLSFNYPAAAWCIFGLTQKQERQSSNLAGKTYTLNTTQLQVILIY
;
A
#
# COMPACT_ATOMS: atom_id res chain seq x y z
N MET A 1 -27.18 -25.06 13.28
CA MET A 1 -26.16 -24.21 13.93
C MET A 1 -24.88 -24.96 14.33
N ASP A 2 -24.78 -26.28 14.13
CA ASP A 2 -23.69 -27.11 14.70
C ASP A 2 -22.54 -27.51 13.77
N LYS A 3 -22.37 -26.83 12.63
CA LYS A 3 -21.24 -27.09 11.70
C LYS A 3 -20.10 -26.04 11.74
N TRP A 4 -20.19 -25.07 12.65
CA TRP A 4 -19.22 -23.95 12.71
C TRP A 4 -17.98 -24.21 13.57
N PHE A 5 -17.99 -25.24 14.41
CA PHE A 5 -16.96 -25.48 15.42
C PHE A 5 -15.96 -26.62 15.15
N LYS A 6 -15.97 -27.23 13.96
CA LYS A 6 -15.05 -28.36 13.65
C LYS A 6 -13.71 -28.00 13.00
N ASN A 7 -13.31 -26.74 12.97
CA ASN A 7 -11.99 -26.35 12.40
C ASN A 7 -11.06 -25.77 13.47
N THR A 8 -10.78 -26.58 14.50
CA THR A 8 -9.95 -26.22 15.65
C THR A 8 -8.47 -25.89 15.32
N LYS A 9 -7.96 -26.29 14.14
CA LYS A 9 -6.59 -25.98 13.71
C LYS A 9 -6.43 -24.53 13.25
N THR A 10 -7.45 -23.92 12.66
CA THR A 10 -7.41 -22.52 12.18
C THR A 10 -7.56 -21.53 13.33
N VAL A 11 -8.33 -21.89 14.34
CA VAL A 11 -8.49 -21.10 15.57
C VAL A 11 -7.19 -21.10 16.37
N GLY A 12 -6.46 -22.23 16.43
CA GLY A 12 -5.15 -22.33 17.06
C GLY A 12 -4.09 -21.41 16.46
N SER A 13 -4.09 -21.25 15.13
CA SER A 13 -3.18 -20.34 14.43
C SER A 13 -3.50 -18.87 14.69
N MET A 14 -4.77 -18.48 14.74
CA MET A 14 -5.18 -17.11 15.09
C MET A 14 -4.92 -16.77 16.57
N ILE A 15 -5.14 -17.72 17.45
CA ILE A 15 -4.84 -17.56 18.89
C ILE A 15 -3.33 -17.46 19.13
N SER A 16 -2.50 -18.23 18.43
CA SER A 16 -1.03 -18.10 18.48
C SER A 16 -0.56 -16.73 17.98
N LEU A 17 -1.17 -16.18 16.91
CA LEU A 17 -0.83 -14.86 16.41
C LEU A 17 -1.29 -13.75 17.37
N MET A 18 -2.48 -13.89 17.98
CA MET A 18 -2.95 -12.95 19.01
C MET A 18 -2.12 -13.02 20.29
N LEU A 19 -1.65 -14.21 20.68
CA LEU A 19 -0.72 -14.38 21.81
C LEU A 19 0.66 -13.79 21.50
N LEU A 20 1.17 -13.91 20.26
CA LEU A 20 2.41 -13.27 19.84
C LEU A 20 2.27 -11.74 19.83
N LEU A 21 1.14 -11.21 19.32
CA LEU A 21 0.80 -9.78 19.35
C LEU A 21 0.64 -9.26 20.80
N SER A 22 0.02 -10.03 21.69
CA SER A 22 -0.10 -9.65 23.11
C SER A 22 1.23 -9.69 23.83
N LEU A 23 2.15 -10.62 23.48
CA LEU A 23 3.51 -10.66 23.99
C LEU A 23 4.34 -9.46 23.51
N PHE A 24 4.17 -9.01 22.26
CA PHE A 24 4.79 -7.79 21.74
C PHE A 24 4.23 -6.51 22.37
N MET A 25 2.96 -6.51 22.80
CA MET A 25 2.37 -5.39 23.54
C MET A 25 2.85 -5.32 25.00
N LEU A 26 3.34 -6.43 25.57
CA LEU A 26 3.89 -6.49 26.94
C LEU A 26 5.35 -6.04 27.02
N ILE A 27 6.12 -6.11 25.93
CA ILE A 27 7.54 -5.72 25.91
C ILE A 27 7.76 -4.23 26.24
N PRO A 28 6.94 -3.25 25.76
CA PRO A 28 7.13 -1.87 26.17
C PRO A 28 6.77 -1.59 27.63
N GLN A 29 5.94 -2.42 28.27
CA GLN A 29 5.58 -2.22 29.69
C GLN A 29 6.64 -2.73 30.68
N LEU A 30 7.52 -3.64 30.24
CA LEU A 30 8.61 -4.16 31.06
C LEU A 30 9.90 -3.32 30.99
N ALA A 31 9.99 -2.39 30.02
CA ALA A 31 11.13 -1.46 29.88
C ALA A 31 10.94 -0.11 30.59
N VAL A 32 9.81 0.10 31.28
CA VAL A 32 9.54 1.34 32.04
C VAL A 32 9.68 1.09 33.54
N SER A 33 10.84 0.63 33.95
CA SER A 33 11.25 0.77 35.36
C SER A 33 12.72 1.09 35.46
N ALA A 34 13.07 2.34 35.14
CA ALA A 34 14.28 2.97 35.66
C ALA A 34 14.21 4.48 35.45
N THR A 35 14.26 5.21 36.54
CA THR A 35 14.44 6.65 36.67
C THR A 35 13.29 7.52 36.11
N ALA A 36 12.48 8.04 37.02
CA ALA A 36 11.59 9.16 36.77
C ALA A 36 12.43 10.44 36.55
N GLU A 37 13.15 10.51 35.42
CA GLU A 37 13.57 11.77 34.87
C GLU A 37 12.32 12.52 34.45
N ALA A 38 12.21 13.77 34.91
CA ALA A 38 11.06 14.64 34.67
C ALA A 38 10.85 14.81 33.17
N GLU A 39 9.94 14.03 32.61
CA GLU A 39 9.70 14.02 31.17
C GLU A 39 9.06 15.33 30.72
N ILE A 40 9.84 16.11 29.97
CA ILE A 40 9.38 17.36 29.36
C ILE A 40 8.95 17.02 27.94
N LEU A 41 7.63 17.08 27.71
CA LEU A 41 7.06 16.79 26.40
C LEU A 41 6.78 18.09 25.64
N ILE A 42 7.32 18.20 24.42
CA ILE A 42 7.15 19.35 23.54
C ILE A 42 6.49 18.87 22.25
N PHE A 43 5.31 19.36 21.93
CA PHE A 43 4.55 19.01 20.75
C PHE A 43 4.33 20.21 19.85
N SER A 44 4.51 20.03 18.53
CA SER A 44 3.99 20.97 17.54
C SER A 44 2.56 20.58 17.19
N LEU A 45 1.65 21.56 17.26
CA LEU A 45 0.25 21.43 16.84
C LEU A 45 0.01 22.06 15.47
N SER A 46 1.06 22.64 14.88
CA SER A 46 1.00 23.20 13.54
C SER A 46 1.32 22.13 12.50
N THR A 47 0.74 22.26 11.31
CA THR A 47 1.07 21.40 10.18
C THR A 47 2.54 21.57 9.80
N GLU A 48 3.22 20.46 9.49
CA GLU A 48 4.63 20.49 9.08
C GLU A 48 4.81 21.27 7.76
N LYS A 49 3.81 21.23 6.88
CA LYS A 49 3.81 21.92 5.58
C LYS A 49 2.78 23.04 5.57
N VAL A 50 3.22 24.22 5.18
CA VAL A 50 2.39 25.43 5.12
C VAL A 50 2.58 26.15 3.78
N LYS A 51 1.48 26.74 3.27
CA LYS A 51 1.47 27.51 2.01
C LYS A 51 1.56 29.01 2.25
N GLU A 52 1.47 29.47 3.49
CA GLU A 52 1.51 30.88 3.86
C GLU A 52 2.87 31.21 4.51
N GLN A 53 3.48 32.31 4.06
CA GLN A 53 4.75 32.76 4.58
C GLN A 53 4.64 33.24 6.05
N LYS A 54 3.50 33.84 6.40
CA LYS A 54 3.23 34.35 7.75
C LYS A 54 2.19 33.46 8.41
N GLY A 55 2.39 33.15 9.68
CA GLY A 55 1.44 32.35 10.42
C GLY A 55 1.79 32.28 11.90
N VAL A 56 1.20 31.32 12.59
CA VAL A 56 1.38 31.11 14.02
C VAL A 56 1.75 29.64 14.29
N LEU A 57 2.95 29.42 14.79
CA LEU A 57 3.37 28.11 15.30
C LEU A 57 2.70 27.88 16.65
N LYS A 58 1.92 26.80 16.76
CA LYS A 58 1.27 26.40 18.00
C LYS A 58 2.08 25.28 18.64
N ILE A 59 2.53 25.53 19.88
CA ILE A 59 3.34 24.58 20.65
C ILE A 59 2.65 24.26 21.93
N GLN A 60 2.55 22.98 22.27
CA GLN A 60 2.13 22.50 23.58
C GLN A 60 3.34 21.97 24.31
N ILE A 61 3.53 22.41 25.55
CA ILE A 61 4.57 21.93 26.46
C ILE A 61 3.86 21.35 27.67
N SER A 62 4.17 20.10 28.00
CA SER A 62 3.64 19.40 29.18
C SER A 62 4.81 18.88 30.02
N THR A 63 4.74 19.10 31.32
CA THR A 63 5.78 18.73 32.29
C THR A 63 5.16 18.28 33.59
N PHE A 64 5.89 17.49 34.38
CA PHE A 64 5.48 17.09 35.73
C PHE A 64 5.82 18.13 36.80
N SER A 65 6.68 19.11 36.50
CA SER A 65 7.07 20.17 37.41
C SER A 65 6.84 21.55 36.82
N PRO A 66 6.67 22.60 37.63
CA PRO A 66 6.45 23.95 37.15
C PRO A 66 7.53 24.42 36.19
N ILE A 67 7.11 24.98 35.07
CA ILE A 67 7.99 25.54 34.04
C ILE A 67 8.57 26.84 34.57
N GLN A 68 9.90 26.96 34.53
CA GLN A 68 10.62 28.18 34.94
C GLN A 68 10.95 29.08 33.77
N LYS A 69 11.30 28.49 32.62
CA LYS A 69 11.73 29.24 31.43
C LYS A 69 11.33 28.49 30.17
N VAL A 70 10.86 29.22 29.18
CA VAL A 70 10.68 28.75 27.82
C VAL A 70 11.32 29.76 26.87
N THR A 71 12.13 29.28 25.93
CA THR A 71 12.61 30.11 24.83
C THR A 71 12.33 29.43 23.50
N VAL A 72 12.04 30.23 22.47
CA VAL A 72 11.93 29.79 21.09
C VAL A 72 12.90 30.62 20.28
N ASP A 73 13.83 29.95 19.60
CA ASP A 73 14.97 30.58 18.90
C ASP A 73 15.73 31.59 19.78
N GLY A 74 15.98 31.20 21.05
CA GLY A 74 16.65 32.03 22.07
C GLY A 74 15.81 33.15 22.66
N LYS A 75 14.60 33.43 22.11
CA LYS A 75 13.70 34.51 22.60
C LYS A 75 12.80 33.98 23.73
N PRO A 76 12.81 34.66 24.90
CA PRO A 76 11.97 34.22 26.02
C PRO A 76 10.48 34.39 25.70
N GLN A 77 9.68 33.40 26.10
CA GLN A 77 8.25 33.36 25.89
C GLN A 77 7.51 33.67 27.21
N LYS A 78 6.39 34.40 27.10
CA LYS A 78 5.51 34.65 28.23
C LYS A 78 4.54 33.50 28.42
N PHE A 79 4.40 33.01 29.64
CA PHE A 79 3.47 31.97 30.03
C PHE A 79 3.03 32.14 31.50
N PRO A 80 1.93 31.50 31.95
CA PRO A 80 1.47 31.58 33.34
C PRO A 80 2.55 31.03 34.30
N LYS A 81 2.76 31.73 35.43
CA LYS A 81 3.67 31.26 36.48
C LYS A 81 3.18 29.92 37.07
N ALA A 82 4.09 29.04 37.40
CA ALA A 82 3.85 27.70 37.96
C ALA A 82 2.99 26.75 37.10
N ALA A 83 2.90 27.02 35.79
CA ALA A 83 2.18 26.10 34.89
C ALA A 83 3.01 24.85 34.59
N SER A 84 2.36 23.70 34.58
CA SER A 84 2.92 22.43 34.10
C SER A 84 2.45 22.09 32.68
N LEU A 85 1.43 22.80 32.18
CA LEU A 85 0.94 22.72 30.81
C LEU A 85 0.86 24.14 30.22
N VAL A 86 1.55 24.35 29.11
CA VAL A 86 1.64 25.66 28.45
C VAL A 86 1.33 25.53 26.97
N TRP A 87 0.51 26.45 26.48
CA TRP A 87 0.20 26.58 25.06
C TRP A 87 0.80 27.88 24.55
N LEU A 88 1.71 27.80 23.61
CA LEU A 88 2.36 28.96 23.01
C LEU A 88 1.84 29.15 21.59
N LYS A 89 1.68 30.42 21.23
CA LYS A 89 1.36 30.89 19.89
C LYS A 89 2.49 31.80 19.43
N ILE A 90 3.38 31.29 18.59
CA ILE A 90 4.56 32.01 18.14
C ILE A 90 4.31 32.49 16.71
N PRO A 91 4.21 33.81 16.47
CA PRO A 91 4.13 34.33 15.11
C PRO A 91 5.44 34.06 14.39
N TYR A 92 5.34 33.61 13.12
CA TYR A 92 6.50 33.34 12.28
C TYR A 92 6.44 34.05 10.93
N LEU A 93 7.62 34.29 10.36
CA LEU A 93 7.84 34.65 8.97
C LEU A 93 8.83 33.63 8.39
N LEU A 94 8.34 32.76 7.53
CA LEU A 94 9.12 31.65 6.98
C LEU A 94 9.90 32.08 5.74
N LYS A 95 11.06 31.46 5.56
CA LYS A 95 11.79 31.46 4.28
C LYS A 95 11.27 30.29 3.42
N PRO A 96 11.29 30.40 2.09
CA PRO A 96 10.97 29.25 1.22
C PRO A 96 11.79 28.02 1.60
N GLY A 97 11.13 26.87 1.71
CA GLY A 97 11.75 25.62 2.12
C GLY A 97 11.69 25.33 3.61
N GLU A 98 12.68 24.64 4.11
CA GLU A 98 12.72 24.18 5.50
C GLU A 98 13.05 25.32 6.46
N ASN A 99 12.28 25.40 7.54
CA ASN A 99 12.47 26.31 8.64
C ASN A 99 12.50 25.51 9.93
N PHE A 100 13.43 25.84 10.82
CA PHE A 100 13.60 25.15 12.08
C PHE A 100 13.40 26.13 13.22
N PHE A 101 12.64 25.70 14.24
CA PHE A 101 12.39 26.44 15.47
C PHE A 101 12.97 25.66 16.64
N GLU A 102 13.92 26.24 17.33
CA GLU A 102 14.52 25.62 18.50
C GLU A 102 13.73 25.99 19.76
N VAL A 103 13.08 25.01 20.38
CA VAL A 103 12.33 25.18 21.62
C VAL A 103 13.16 24.65 22.77
N TYR A 104 13.46 25.49 23.74
CA TYR A 104 14.12 25.13 24.98
C TYR A 104 13.18 25.39 26.17
N VAL A 105 13.09 24.39 27.05
CA VAL A 105 12.25 24.42 28.24
C VAL A 105 13.08 24.07 29.46
N LYS A 106 13.00 24.86 30.51
CA LYS A 106 13.60 24.60 31.81
C LYS A 106 12.54 24.52 32.89
N THR A 107 12.60 23.49 33.71
CA THR A 107 11.77 23.26 34.89
C THR A 107 12.62 23.23 36.16
N GLN A 108 12.00 22.95 37.30
CA GLN A 108 12.75 22.72 38.55
C GLN A 108 13.54 21.40 38.54
N LEU A 109 13.06 20.40 37.78
CA LEU A 109 13.58 19.03 37.79
C LEU A 109 14.49 18.72 36.61
N GLY A 110 14.53 19.59 35.59
CA GLY A 110 15.35 19.36 34.40
C GLY A 110 15.11 20.35 33.28
N GLU A 111 15.76 20.12 32.17
CA GLU A 111 15.63 20.91 30.96
C GLU A 111 15.55 20.05 29.72
N ALA A 112 14.86 20.53 28.69
CA ALA A 112 14.75 19.86 27.39
C ALA A 112 14.87 20.85 26.25
N LYS A 113 15.43 20.36 25.14
CA LYS A 113 15.58 21.10 23.90
C LYS A 113 14.98 20.25 22.78
N LYS A 114 14.12 20.87 21.93
CA LYS A 114 13.53 20.22 20.77
C LYS A 114 13.52 21.16 19.58
N THR A 115 13.94 20.64 18.43
CA THR A 115 13.83 21.35 17.16
C THR A 115 12.51 20.95 16.48
N LEU A 116 11.68 21.94 16.18
CA LEU A 116 10.46 21.79 15.40
C LEU A 116 10.75 22.22 13.96
N ARG A 117 10.30 21.44 13.00
CA ARG A 117 10.47 21.69 11.57
C ARG A 117 9.15 22.16 10.96
N THR A 118 9.22 23.18 10.10
CA THR A 118 8.10 23.62 9.26
C THR A 118 8.62 23.92 7.86
N ILE A 119 7.91 23.42 6.85
CA ILE A 119 8.27 23.60 5.44
C ILE A 119 7.32 24.63 4.84
N TYR A 120 7.85 25.75 4.37
CA TYR A 120 7.09 26.72 3.60
C TYR A 120 7.15 26.33 2.11
N GLU A 121 6.06 25.79 1.61
CA GLU A 121 5.93 25.33 0.23
C GLU A 121 5.53 26.49 -0.69
N THR A 122 6.52 27.22 -1.22
CA THR A 122 6.27 28.13 -2.34
C THR A 122 6.17 27.34 -3.65
N PRO A 123 5.46 27.87 -4.67
CA PRO A 123 5.47 27.26 -6.01
C PRO A 123 6.87 27.04 -6.55
N GLU A 124 7.77 28.00 -6.31
CA GLU A 124 9.17 27.92 -6.74
C GLU A 124 9.99 26.88 -5.93
N PHE A 125 9.74 26.75 -4.64
CA PHE A 125 10.37 25.71 -3.80
C PHE A 125 9.87 24.33 -4.22
N LEU A 126 8.56 24.16 -4.42
CA LEU A 126 7.98 22.93 -4.92
C LEU A 126 8.54 22.54 -6.28
N ARG A 127 8.78 23.51 -7.17
CA ARG A 127 9.43 23.26 -8.46
C ARG A 127 10.87 22.80 -8.30
N LYS A 128 11.67 23.44 -7.42
CA LYS A 128 13.06 23.06 -7.16
C LYS A 128 13.20 21.72 -6.44
N SER A 129 12.34 21.43 -5.47
CA SER A 129 12.33 20.14 -4.78
C SER A 129 11.90 19.02 -5.72
N LYS A 130 10.95 19.29 -6.60
CA LYS A 130 10.48 18.34 -7.62
C LYS A 130 11.57 18.03 -8.68
N LEU A 131 12.43 18.99 -9.01
CA LEU A 131 13.58 18.78 -9.94
C LEU A 131 14.67 17.86 -9.34
N GLY A 132 14.79 17.80 -8.01
CA GLY A 132 15.68 16.87 -7.32
C GLY A 132 15.20 15.43 -7.31
N ASP A 133 13.88 15.23 -7.42
CA ASP A 133 13.21 13.91 -7.36
C ASP A 133 12.74 13.43 -8.74
N SER A 134 13.45 13.80 -9.82
CA SER A 134 13.07 13.41 -11.19
C SER A 134 13.17 11.90 -11.41
N PHE A 135 14.06 11.23 -10.71
CA PHE A 135 14.17 9.77 -10.75
C PHE A 135 13.76 9.18 -9.40
N GLN A 136 12.90 8.18 -9.43
CA GLN A 136 12.53 7.39 -8.27
C GLN A 136 12.63 5.91 -8.62
N LEU A 137 13.20 5.13 -7.73
CA LEU A 137 13.23 3.68 -7.82
C LEU A 137 12.60 3.08 -6.57
N ILE A 138 11.53 2.32 -6.75
CA ILE A 138 10.98 1.49 -5.68
C ILE A 138 11.37 0.05 -5.96
N SER A 139 11.98 -0.60 -4.97
CA SER A 139 12.33 -2.01 -5.02
C SER A 139 11.62 -2.74 -3.89
N ILE A 140 10.94 -3.84 -4.21
CA ILE A 140 10.26 -4.68 -3.23
C ILE A 140 10.83 -6.09 -3.34
N LEU A 141 11.39 -6.57 -2.24
CA LEU A 141 11.84 -7.96 -2.09
C LEU A 141 10.83 -8.66 -1.18
N GLY A 142 10.33 -9.79 -1.60
CA GLY A 142 9.30 -10.52 -0.86
C GLY A 142 9.54 -12.01 -0.80
N ASN A 143 9.13 -12.62 0.31
CA ASN A 143 9.03 -14.05 0.45
C ASN A 143 7.60 -14.40 0.84
N THR A 144 7.02 -15.38 0.18
CA THR A 144 5.63 -15.78 0.35
C THR A 144 5.53 -17.28 0.62
N THR A 145 4.78 -17.64 1.65
CA THR A 145 4.36 -19.02 1.89
C THR A 145 2.87 -19.16 1.62
N SER A 146 2.49 -20.26 0.98
CA SER A 146 1.10 -20.57 0.66
C SER A 146 0.80 -22.02 1.02
N ASP A 147 -0.39 -22.27 1.60
CA ASP A 147 -0.83 -23.62 1.99
C ASP A 147 -1.66 -24.34 0.93
N ASN A 148 -2.05 -23.66 -0.13
CA ASN A 148 -2.86 -24.23 -1.22
C ASN A 148 -2.55 -23.53 -2.55
N ILE A 149 -1.28 -23.64 -3.02
CA ILE A 149 -0.86 -22.97 -4.26
C ILE A 149 -1.62 -23.44 -5.49
N ASN A 150 -2.07 -24.69 -5.51
CA ASN A 150 -2.82 -25.26 -6.61
C ASN A 150 -4.29 -24.81 -6.63
N LYS A 151 -4.75 -24.13 -5.56
CA LYS A 151 -6.13 -23.68 -5.40
C LYS A 151 -7.14 -24.82 -5.60
N VAL A 152 -6.76 -26.00 -5.13
CA VAL A 152 -7.60 -27.19 -5.20
C VAL A 152 -8.74 -27.11 -4.18
N ASP A 153 -9.81 -27.90 -4.41
CA ASP A 153 -10.95 -27.98 -3.51
C ASP A 153 -10.52 -28.33 -2.07
N ASN A 154 -11.30 -27.91 -1.11
CA ASN A 154 -11.00 -28.16 0.30
C ASN A 154 -10.97 -29.64 0.69
N ASN A 155 -11.55 -30.50 -0.13
CA ASN A 155 -11.56 -31.96 0.03
C ASN A 155 -10.37 -32.66 -0.64
N GLU A 156 -9.54 -31.91 -1.38
CA GLU A 156 -8.38 -32.45 -2.08
C GLU A 156 -7.08 -32.16 -1.28
N THR A 157 -6.01 -32.88 -1.64
CA THR A 157 -4.69 -32.67 -1.04
C THR A 157 -4.12 -31.33 -1.47
N LYS A 158 -3.89 -30.44 -0.50
CA LYS A 158 -3.34 -29.11 -0.73
C LYS A 158 -1.82 -29.16 -0.80
N SER A 159 -1.27 -28.46 -1.78
CA SER A 159 0.18 -28.32 -1.93
C SER A 159 0.65 -27.02 -1.30
N LYS A 160 1.68 -27.11 -0.47
CA LYS A 160 2.37 -25.95 0.12
C LYS A 160 3.47 -25.47 -0.80
N ALA A 161 3.64 -24.17 -0.91
CA ALA A 161 4.74 -23.58 -1.66
C ALA A 161 5.38 -22.43 -0.89
N PHE A 162 6.65 -22.23 -1.22
CA PHE A 162 7.44 -21.08 -0.81
C PHE A 162 7.99 -20.42 -2.06
N SER A 163 7.79 -19.12 -2.20
CA SER A 163 8.30 -18.33 -3.32
C SER A 163 9.02 -17.08 -2.84
N SER A 164 9.97 -16.61 -3.64
CA SER A 164 10.63 -15.33 -3.52
C SER A 164 10.24 -14.45 -4.70
N SER A 165 9.98 -13.19 -4.45
CA SER A 165 9.63 -12.23 -5.49
C SER A 165 10.49 -10.99 -5.40
N ILE A 166 10.73 -10.39 -6.57
CA ILE A 166 11.39 -9.11 -6.70
C ILE A 166 10.55 -8.22 -7.60
N LEU A 167 10.34 -6.98 -7.19
CA LEU A 167 9.64 -5.98 -7.96
C LEU A 167 10.49 -4.71 -8.01
N PHE A 168 10.74 -4.20 -9.21
CA PHE A 168 11.38 -2.91 -9.47
C PHE A 168 10.39 -1.98 -10.17
N VAL A 169 10.28 -0.75 -9.67
CA VAL A 169 9.42 0.30 -10.26
C VAL A 169 10.27 1.56 -10.46
N PRO A 170 11.07 1.62 -11.53
CA PRO A 170 11.73 2.85 -11.92
C PRO A 170 10.70 3.84 -12.47
N SER A 171 10.80 5.09 -12.08
CA SER A 171 10.04 6.18 -12.66
C SER A 171 10.92 7.40 -12.85
N TYR A 172 10.71 8.09 -13.96
CA TYR A 172 11.36 9.34 -14.27
C TYR A 172 10.33 10.39 -14.57
N ARG A 173 10.44 11.57 -13.96
CA ARG A 173 9.53 12.69 -14.08
C ARG A 173 10.16 13.82 -14.87
N PHE A 174 9.39 14.37 -15.80
CA PHE A 174 9.68 15.59 -16.52
C PHE A 174 8.61 16.62 -16.20
N ASP A 175 8.96 17.74 -15.60
CA ASP A 175 8.04 18.86 -15.42
C ASP A 175 7.99 19.66 -16.75
N VAL A 176 6.80 19.70 -17.35
CA VAL A 176 6.60 20.37 -18.66
C VAL A 176 6.09 21.79 -18.45
N PHE A 177 5.12 21.95 -17.54
CA PHE A 177 4.55 23.22 -17.12
C PHE A 177 4.44 23.24 -15.58
N ASP A 178 4.08 24.41 -15.02
CA ASP A 178 3.98 24.57 -13.54
C ASP A 178 3.05 23.54 -12.87
N ASP A 179 1.96 23.18 -13.56
CA ASP A 179 0.95 22.24 -13.05
C ASP A 179 0.90 20.90 -13.82
N SER A 180 1.82 20.68 -14.76
CA SER A 180 1.84 19.48 -15.62
C SER A 180 3.18 18.78 -15.61
N SER A 181 3.15 17.44 -15.54
CA SER A 181 4.34 16.60 -15.58
C SER A 181 4.12 15.39 -16.47
N ILE A 182 5.18 14.91 -17.09
CA ILE A 182 5.21 13.64 -17.81
C ILE A 182 6.05 12.66 -17.00
N PHE A 183 5.52 11.46 -16.80
CA PHE A 183 6.24 10.36 -16.15
C PHE A 183 6.54 9.27 -17.17
N LEU A 184 7.76 8.79 -17.16
CA LEU A 184 8.12 7.50 -17.74
C LEU A 184 8.19 6.51 -16.60
N ARG A 185 7.38 5.48 -16.62
CA ARG A 185 7.34 4.46 -15.57
C ARG A 185 7.57 3.08 -16.14
N GLY A 186 8.43 2.32 -15.47
CA GLY A 186 8.65 0.91 -15.70
C GLY A 186 8.18 0.07 -14.53
N VAL A 187 7.83 -1.19 -14.78
CA VAL A 187 7.65 -2.21 -13.75
C VAL A 187 8.31 -3.48 -14.25
N LEU A 188 9.15 -4.08 -13.41
CA LEU A 188 9.73 -5.39 -13.64
C LEU A 188 9.48 -6.22 -12.38
N MET A 189 8.74 -7.31 -12.52
CA MET A 189 8.48 -8.25 -11.44
C MET A 189 8.89 -9.65 -11.88
N ALA A 190 9.59 -10.35 -11.01
CA ALA A 190 9.87 -11.77 -11.16
C ALA A 190 9.46 -12.48 -9.87
N ASP A 191 8.86 -13.65 -10.04
CA ASP A 191 8.49 -14.55 -8.95
C ASP A 191 9.14 -15.91 -9.20
N GLN A 192 9.79 -16.47 -8.18
CA GLN A 192 10.49 -17.73 -8.23
C GLN A 192 9.97 -18.66 -7.14
N HIS A 193 9.52 -19.85 -7.53
CA HIS A 193 9.14 -20.91 -6.61
C HIS A 193 10.34 -21.78 -6.25
N HIS A 194 10.50 -22.07 -4.95
CA HIS A 194 11.60 -22.92 -4.48
C HIS A 194 11.29 -24.42 -4.54
N ASN A 195 10.02 -24.77 -4.78
CA ASN A 195 9.59 -26.14 -5.02
C ASN A 195 9.54 -26.39 -6.52
N GLY A 196 10.35 -27.33 -7.03
CA GLY A 196 10.49 -27.60 -8.47
C GLY A 196 9.18 -27.93 -9.20
N GLU A 197 8.21 -28.54 -8.51
CA GLU A 197 6.88 -28.84 -9.05
C GLU A 197 6.05 -27.58 -9.41
N PHE A 198 6.43 -26.41 -8.89
CA PHE A 198 5.72 -25.14 -9.14
C PHE A 198 6.48 -24.19 -10.07
N GLU A 199 7.55 -24.61 -10.69
CA GLU A 199 8.32 -23.76 -11.60
C GLU A 199 7.48 -23.23 -12.78
N SER A 200 6.49 -23.99 -13.25
CA SER A 200 5.56 -23.54 -14.31
C SER A 200 4.67 -22.37 -13.89
N LYS A 201 4.57 -22.09 -12.58
CA LYS A 201 3.81 -20.96 -12.02
C LYS A 201 4.66 -19.71 -11.81
N GLU A 202 5.97 -19.78 -12.09
CA GLU A 202 6.83 -18.60 -12.05
C GLU A 202 6.41 -17.61 -13.12
N VAL A 203 6.37 -16.33 -12.75
CA VAL A 203 5.91 -15.25 -13.61
C VAL A 203 7.02 -14.22 -13.76
N LEU A 204 7.24 -13.78 -14.98
CA LEU A 204 7.99 -12.58 -15.30
C LEU A 204 7.01 -11.54 -15.86
N PHE A 205 6.83 -10.45 -15.16
CA PHE A 205 5.97 -9.34 -15.59
C PHE A 205 6.81 -8.11 -15.90
N LYS A 206 6.50 -7.49 -17.03
CA LYS A 206 7.12 -6.23 -17.48
C LYS A 206 6.04 -5.25 -17.87
N GLN A 207 6.23 -4.00 -17.49
CA GLN A 207 5.35 -2.90 -17.88
C GLN A 207 6.20 -1.69 -18.23
N ALA A 208 5.76 -0.95 -19.23
CA ALA A 208 6.24 0.39 -19.54
C ALA A 208 5.05 1.29 -19.80
N SER A 209 5.06 2.50 -19.24
CA SER A 209 4.03 3.50 -19.46
C SER A 209 4.60 4.90 -19.56
N ILE A 210 3.89 5.74 -20.31
CA ILE A 210 4.02 7.19 -20.35
C ILE A 210 2.75 7.75 -19.72
N GLU A 211 2.90 8.57 -18.70
CA GLU A 211 1.80 9.16 -17.96
C GLU A 211 1.93 10.68 -18.02
N TRP A 212 0.85 11.36 -18.37
CA TRP A 212 0.74 12.80 -18.26
C TRP A 212 -0.15 13.12 -17.06
N GLU A 213 0.39 13.86 -16.11
CA GLU A 213 -0.31 14.29 -14.91
C GLU A 213 -0.47 15.82 -14.94
N GLU A 214 -1.67 16.28 -14.68
CA GLU A 214 -2.03 17.70 -14.61
C GLU A 214 -2.88 17.96 -13.37
N ARG A 215 -2.59 19.06 -12.68
CA ARG A 215 -3.41 19.55 -11.58
C ARG A 215 -4.49 20.47 -12.14
N ALA A 216 -5.68 19.93 -12.30
CA ALA A 216 -6.85 20.70 -12.75
C ALA A 216 -7.65 21.22 -11.56
N SER A 217 -8.00 22.51 -11.56
CA SER A 217 -8.73 23.16 -10.46
C SER A 217 -10.11 22.52 -10.16
N TRP A 218 -10.71 21.88 -11.16
CA TRP A 218 -12.04 21.25 -11.07
C TRP A 218 -12.01 19.75 -10.76
N ALA A 219 -10.89 19.07 -11.05
CA ALA A 219 -10.77 17.62 -10.95
C ALA A 219 -9.65 17.16 -9.98
N GLY A 220 -8.90 18.10 -9.40
CA GLY A 220 -7.70 17.76 -8.62
C GLY A 220 -6.56 17.29 -9.51
N ASP A 221 -5.89 16.19 -9.14
CA ASP A 221 -4.82 15.61 -9.96
C ASP A 221 -5.44 14.70 -11.01
N PHE A 222 -5.24 15.04 -12.28
CA PHE A 222 -5.73 14.29 -13.44
C PHE A 222 -4.55 13.57 -14.12
N THR A 223 -4.72 12.31 -14.49
CA THR A 223 -3.67 11.52 -15.14
C THR A 223 -4.21 10.84 -16.39
N LEU A 224 -3.49 10.99 -17.50
CA LEU A 224 -3.63 10.18 -18.70
C LEU A 224 -2.43 9.26 -18.83
N SER A 225 -2.64 7.97 -19.08
CA SER A 225 -1.57 7.01 -19.23
C SER A 225 -1.76 6.13 -20.46
N LEU A 226 -0.64 5.89 -21.14
CA LEU A 226 -0.51 4.91 -22.21
C LEU A 226 0.57 3.92 -21.80
N GLY A 227 0.26 2.63 -21.78
CA GLY A 227 1.21 1.63 -21.36
C GLY A 227 1.08 0.32 -22.12
N THR A 228 2.10 -0.49 -21.99
CA THR A 228 2.12 -1.88 -22.43
C THR A 228 2.59 -2.76 -21.30
N ASN A 229 1.89 -3.87 -21.10
CA ASN A 229 2.23 -4.89 -20.12
C ASN A 229 2.56 -6.18 -20.85
N GLU A 230 3.57 -6.89 -20.40
CA GLU A 230 3.88 -8.24 -20.86
C GLU A 230 3.98 -9.15 -19.64
N ALA A 231 3.31 -10.29 -19.68
CA ALA A 231 3.49 -11.36 -18.71
C ALA A 231 3.95 -12.63 -19.43
N GLY A 232 4.97 -13.27 -18.88
CA GLY A 232 5.50 -14.53 -19.35
C GLY A 232 5.51 -15.55 -18.22
N THR A 233 5.22 -16.80 -18.53
CA THR A 233 5.38 -17.93 -17.63
C THR A 233 6.61 -18.72 -18.04
N ARG A 234 7.18 -19.43 -17.08
CA ARG A 234 8.30 -20.32 -17.36
C ARG A 234 7.80 -21.56 -18.07
N ASP A 235 8.43 -21.87 -19.21
CA ASP A 235 8.19 -23.12 -19.93
C ASP A 235 9.08 -24.19 -19.32
N VAL A 236 8.48 -25.16 -18.65
CA VAL A 236 9.18 -26.28 -18.03
C VAL A 236 8.92 -27.52 -18.89
N PRO A 237 9.90 -28.03 -19.67
CA PRO A 237 9.75 -29.30 -20.37
C PRO A 237 9.54 -30.43 -19.36
N GLU A 238 8.67 -31.39 -19.69
CA GLU A 238 8.27 -32.51 -18.81
C GLU A 238 9.43 -33.42 -18.32
N SER A 239 10.66 -33.26 -18.84
CA SER A 239 11.78 -34.20 -18.61
C SER A 239 13.05 -33.57 -18.06
N THR A 240 13.04 -32.39 -17.40
CA THR A 240 14.30 -31.75 -17.02
C THR A 240 14.64 -31.86 -15.54
N SER A 241 15.92 -32.16 -15.28
CA SER A 241 16.52 -32.14 -13.95
C SER A 241 16.42 -30.77 -13.29
N PRO A 242 16.20 -30.71 -11.96
CA PRO A 242 16.11 -29.42 -11.20
C PRO A 242 17.33 -28.50 -11.37
N ARG A 243 18.47 -29.00 -11.81
CA ARG A 243 19.71 -28.21 -12.02
C ARG A 243 19.73 -27.37 -13.31
N ASP A 244 18.91 -27.69 -14.30
CA ASP A 244 18.86 -26.94 -15.57
C ASP A 244 17.95 -25.69 -15.49
N SER A 245 17.45 -25.41 -14.33
CA SER A 245 16.41 -24.37 -14.10
C SER A 245 16.84 -22.94 -14.44
N LEU A 246 18.10 -22.58 -14.34
CA LEU A 246 18.61 -21.23 -14.59
C LEU A 246 18.70 -20.85 -16.08
N SER A 247 18.67 -21.80 -17.02
CA SER A 247 18.75 -21.54 -18.46
C SER A 247 17.40 -21.42 -19.17
N LYS A 248 16.28 -21.68 -18.48
CA LYS A 248 14.95 -21.70 -19.07
C LYS A 248 14.41 -20.27 -19.26
N LYS A 249 14.09 -19.94 -20.51
CA LYS A 249 13.52 -18.64 -20.87
C LYS A 249 12.04 -18.59 -20.53
N HIS A 250 11.60 -17.49 -19.89
CA HIS A 250 10.19 -17.19 -19.77
C HIS A 250 9.62 -16.89 -21.16
N LYS A 251 8.61 -17.65 -21.58
CA LYS A 251 7.87 -17.35 -22.80
C LYS A 251 6.82 -16.29 -22.51
N ARG A 252 6.69 -15.32 -23.43
CA ARG A 252 5.61 -14.35 -23.36
C ARG A 252 4.27 -15.06 -23.50
N ALA A 253 3.45 -15.00 -22.45
CA ALA A 253 2.11 -15.57 -22.46
C ALA A 253 1.05 -14.54 -22.85
N THR A 254 1.20 -13.27 -22.40
CA THR A 254 0.25 -12.21 -22.68
C THR A 254 0.95 -10.89 -22.96
N ARG A 255 0.31 -10.07 -23.77
CA ARG A 255 0.65 -8.67 -23.98
C ARG A 255 -0.61 -7.84 -23.95
N ASP A 256 -0.63 -6.80 -23.14
CA ASP A 256 -1.74 -5.86 -23.03
C ASP A 256 -1.26 -4.46 -23.42
N ASN A 257 -2.03 -3.76 -24.24
CA ASN A 257 -1.93 -2.32 -24.38
C ASN A 257 -2.98 -1.70 -23.45
N VAL A 258 -2.55 -0.78 -22.60
CA VAL A 258 -3.39 -0.21 -21.54
C VAL A 258 -3.51 1.30 -21.74
N TYR A 259 -4.73 1.79 -21.71
CA TYR A 259 -5.09 3.20 -21.75
C TYR A 259 -5.79 3.52 -20.44
N THR A 260 -5.27 4.47 -19.68
CA THR A 260 -5.81 4.83 -18.37
C THR A 260 -6.16 6.30 -18.31
N ILE A 261 -7.34 6.60 -17.80
CA ILE A 261 -7.75 7.93 -17.36
C ILE A 261 -8.01 7.84 -15.88
N LYS A 262 -7.38 8.71 -15.10
CA LYS A 262 -7.53 8.74 -13.66
C LYS A 262 -7.69 10.18 -13.19
N ALA A 263 -8.54 10.40 -12.17
CA ALA A 263 -8.57 11.63 -11.42
C ALA A 263 -8.58 11.36 -9.92
N LYS A 264 -7.93 12.24 -9.18
CA LYS A 264 -7.87 12.20 -7.71
C LYS A 264 -8.13 13.58 -7.19
N GLN A 265 -9.14 13.72 -6.35
CA GLN A 265 -9.51 14.96 -5.71
C GLN A 265 -9.32 14.88 -4.19
N GLU A 266 -8.64 15.85 -3.63
CA GLU A 266 -8.57 16.06 -2.19
C GLU A 266 -9.76 16.93 -1.77
N LEU A 267 -10.66 16.39 -0.95
CA LEU A 267 -11.88 17.07 -0.53
C LEU A 267 -11.60 17.94 0.71
N GLU A 268 -11.47 17.35 1.87
CA GLU A 268 -11.16 18.05 3.11
C GLU A 268 -10.30 17.18 4.05
N LYS A 269 -9.38 17.80 4.80
CA LYS A 269 -8.65 17.23 5.96
C LYS A 269 -8.25 15.76 5.82
N GLY A 270 -7.56 15.41 4.73
CA GLY A 270 -7.08 14.04 4.50
C GLY A 270 -8.12 13.09 3.90
N THR A 271 -9.27 13.63 3.49
CA THR A 271 -10.27 12.89 2.71
C THR A 271 -9.96 13.03 1.22
N THR A 272 -9.86 11.92 0.52
CA THR A 272 -9.63 11.92 -0.94
C THR A 272 -10.64 11.03 -1.63
N TRP A 273 -11.01 11.43 -2.82
CA TRP A 273 -11.79 10.64 -3.75
C TRP A 273 -11.00 10.47 -5.04
N ASP A 274 -10.99 9.25 -5.56
CA ASP A 274 -10.36 8.93 -6.83
C ASP A 274 -11.26 8.06 -7.69
N TRP A 275 -11.12 8.22 -9.00
CA TRP A 275 -11.71 7.31 -9.98
C TRP A 275 -10.72 7.04 -11.09
N GLN A 276 -10.86 5.89 -11.74
CA GLN A 276 -10.01 5.43 -12.80
C GLN A 276 -10.79 4.62 -13.80
N ILE A 277 -10.53 4.85 -15.09
CA ILE A 277 -11.02 4.05 -16.20
C ILE A 277 -9.80 3.47 -16.91
N ASP A 278 -9.74 2.15 -16.99
CA ASP A 278 -8.75 1.44 -17.79
C ASP A 278 -9.43 0.78 -18.97
N HIS A 279 -8.86 0.94 -20.15
CA HIS A 279 -9.20 0.17 -21.32
C HIS A 279 -7.98 -0.63 -21.76
N LYS A 280 -8.11 -1.95 -21.81
CA LYS A 280 -7.03 -2.88 -22.13
C LYS A 280 -7.34 -3.65 -23.39
N LYS A 281 -6.40 -3.66 -24.33
CA LYS A 281 -6.41 -4.60 -25.44
C LYS A 281 -5.42 -5.72 -25.14
N LYS A 282 -5.96 -6.89 -24.86
CA LYS A 282 -5.20 -8.09 -24.47
C LYS A 282 -4.91 -8.94 -25.70
N SER A 283 -3.68 -9.45 -25.76
CA SER A 283 -3.26 -10.45 -26.75
C SER A 283 -2.61 -11.61 -25.99
N VAL A 284 -3.10 -12.82 -26.22
CA VAL A 284 -2.58 -14.06 -25.63
C VAL A 284 -1.85 -14.85 -26.71
N GLU A 285 -0.61 -15.22 -26.45
CA GLU A 285 0.19 -16.00 -27.40
C GLU A 285 -0.36 -17.42 -27.52
N GLY A 286 -0.61 -17.85 -28.76
CA GLY A 286 -1.17 -19.18 -29.03
C GLY A 286 -2.68 -19.35 -28.79
N SER A 287 -3.38 -18.30 -28.33
CA SER A 287 -4.84 -18.36 -28.11
C SER A 287 -5.52 -17.08 -28.59
N ASN A 288 -6.17 -17.14 -29.72
CA ASN A 288 -6.98 -16.03 -30.21
C ASN A 288 -8.24 -15.84 -29.33
N ASP A 289 -8.83 -16.92 -28.85
CA ASP A 289 -10.06 -16.89 -28.03
C ASP A 289 -9.85 -16.19 -26.67
N ASP A 290 -8.63 -16.24 -26.10
CA ASP A 290 -8.26 -15.56 -24.86
C ASP A 290 -7.82 -14.11 -25.09
N SER A 291 -7.70 -13.67 -26.34
CA SER A 291 -7.41 -12.31 -26.73
C SER A 291 -8.69 -11.49 -26.82
N GLY A 292 -8.62 -10.18 -26.63
CA GLY A 292 -9.81 -9.33 -26.66
C GLY A 292 -9.61 -7.99 -25.97
N VAL A 293 -10.68 -7.45 -25.42
CA VAL A 293 -10.67 -6.17 -24.73
C VAL A 293 -11.29 -6.28 -23.33
N SER A 294 -10.79 -5.47 -22.41
CA SER A 294 -11.36 -5.33 -21.07
C SER A 294 -11.46 -3.84 -20.72
N THR A 295 -12.58 -3.45 -20.15
CA THR A 295 -12.77 -2.11 -19.59
C THR A 295 -13.03 -2.22 -18.11
N THR A 296 -12.27 -1.47 -17.32
CA THR A 296 -12.35 -1.46 -15.86
C THR A 296 -12.67 -0.06 -15.38
N LEU A 297 -13.68 0.08 -14.53
CA LEU A 297 -14.02 1.31 -13.82
C LEU A 297 -13.73 1.09 -12.34
N THR A 298 -12.89 1.93 -11.76
CA THR A 298 -12.54 1.90 -10.33
C THR A 298 -12.92 3.22 -9.68
N ALA A 299 -13.46 3.16 -8.46
CA ALA A 299 -13.68 4.32 -7.61
C ALA A 299 -13.13 4.03 -6.22
N GLY A 300 -12.50 5.03 -5.62
CA GLY A 300 -11.89 4.96 -4.30
C GLY A 300 -12.29 6.17 -3.44
N TYR A 301 -12.41 5.93 -2.14
CA TYR A 301 -12.70 6.96 -1.15
C TYR A 301 -11.84 6.69 0.09
N VAL A 302 -11.03 7.66 0.48
CA VAL A 302 -10.17 7.57 1.66
C VAL A 302 -10.58 8.67 2.62
N THR A 303 -10.82 8.32 3.86
CA THR A 303 -11.19 9.30 4.90
C THR A 303 -10.67 8.87 6.27
N PRO A 304 -10.31 9.82 7.13
CA PRO A 304 -10.02 9.51 8.53
C PRO A 304 -11.33 9.30 9.29
N LEU A 305 -11.63 8.06 9.71
CA LEU A 305 -12.73 7.74 10.61
C LEU A 305 -12.15 7.44 12.00
N PHE A 306 -12.62 8.16 13.04
CA PHE A 306 -12.15 8.00 14.43
C PHE A 306 -10.61 8.06 14.57
N GLY A 307 -9.94 8.91 13.78
CA GLY A 307 -8.49 9.05 13.80
C GLY A 307 -7.73 7.95 13.03
N VAL A 308 -8.45 7.03 12.38
CA VAL A 308 -7.90 5.90 11.63
C VAL A 308 -8.13 6.10 10.14
N LYS A 309 -7.09 5.91 9.32
CA LYS A 309 -7.24 5.99 7.86
C LYS A 309 -8.05 4.83 7.34
N THR A 310 -9.23 5.13 6.79
CA THR A 310 -10.15 4.16 6.21
C THR A 310 -10.25 4.35 4.71
N THR A 311 -10.15 3.27 3.95
CA THR A 311 -10.25 3.26 2.50
C THR A 311 -11.39 2.35 2.07
N PHE A 312 -12.29 2.90 1.25
CA PHE A 312 -13.34 2.18 0.54
C PHE A 312 -12.98 2.14 -0.94
N GLY A 313 -13.16 1.03 -1.60
CA GLY A 313 -12.93 0.91 -3.03
C GLY A 313 -13.97 0.02 -3.70
N GLY A 314 -14.32 0.37 -4.93
CA GLY A 314 -15.18 -0.42 -5.80
C GLY A 314 -14.59 -0.49 -7.21
N THR A 315 -14.69 -1.67 -7.84
CA THR A 315 -14.24 -1.87 -9.22
C THR A 315 -15.27 -2.68 -9.97
N TYR A 316 -15.62 -2.22 -11.14
CA TYR A 316 -16.40 -2.97 -12.12
C TYR A 316 -15.52 -3.24 -13.34
N GLU A 317 -15.50 -4.48 -13.82
CA GLU A 317 -14.74 -4.91 -14.98
C GLU A 317 -15.66 -5.63 -15.96
N ASP A 318 -15.58 -5.22 -17.21
CA ASP A 318 -16.28 -5.83 -18.34
C ASP A 318 -15.24 -6.33 -19.33
N THR A 319 -15.19 -7.64 -19.56
CA THR A 319 -14.23 -8.30 -20.44
C THR A 319 -14.95 -8.95 -21.58
N ASN A 320 -14.52 -8.64 -22.81
CA ASN A 320 -14.99 -9.21 -24.06
C ASN A 320 -13.80 -9.84 -24.78
N LEU A 321 -13.82 -11.15 -24.90
CA LEU A 321 -12.78 -11.93 -25.57
C LEU A 321 -13.26 -12.39 -26.93
N ASN A 322 -12.35 -12.78 -27.80
CA ASN A 322 -12.70 -13.27 -29.14
C ASN A 322 -13.49 -14.58 -29.04
N GLY A 323 -13.20 -15.43 -28.03
CA GLY A 323 -14.06 -16.54 -27.64
C GLY A 323 -15.20 -16.04 -26.74
N SER A 324 -16.36 -15.73 -27.27
CA SER A 324 -17.47 -15.08 -26.58
C SER A 324 -17.96 -15.80 -25.31
N TYR A 325 -17.80 -17.13 -25.23
CA TYR A 325 -18.10 -17.92 -24.02
C TYR A 325 -17.15 -17.63 -22.86
N LYS A 326 -16.01 -16.96 -23.09
CA LYS A 326 -15.04 -16.51 -22.08
C LYS A 326 -15.28 -15.07 -21.62
N ASP A 327 -16.33 -14.42 -22.12
CA ASP A 327 -16.69 -13.06 -21.72
C ASP A 327 -17.16 -13.03 -20.29
N THR A 328 -16.62 -12.08 -19.51
CA THR A 328 -16.93 -12.00 -18.09
C THR A 328 -17.31 -10.60 -17.64
N LYS A 329 -18.08 -10.54 -16.55
CA LYS A 329 -18.27 -9.33 -15.75
C LYS A 329 -17.77 -9.59 -14.34
N ALA A 330 -17.03 -8.65 -13.79
CA ALA A 330 -16.54 -8.74 -12.43
C ALA A 330 -16.89 -7.48 -11.63
N PHE A 331 -17.31 -7.68 -10.39
CA PHE A 331 -17.44 -6.64 -9.39
C PHE A 331 -16.49 -6.94 -8.24
N LYS A 332 -15.74 -5.92 -7.80
CA LYS A 332 -14.80 -6.04 -6.68
C LYS A 332 -15.05 -4.90 -5.71
N SER A 333 -14.96 -5.17 -4.42
CA SER A 333 -15.01 -4.14 -3.37
C SER A 333 -13.90 -4.37 -2.36
N LYS A 334 -13.42 -3.28 -1.78
CA LYS A 334 -12.36 -3.28 -0.79
C LYS A 334 -12.71 -2.34 0.35
N LEU A 335 -12.50 -2.81 1.57
CA LEU A 335 -12.48 -2.02 2.78
C LEU A 335 -11.13 -2.20 3.45
N LYS A 336 -10.39 -1.11 3.67
CA LYS A 336 -9.10 -1.14 4.36
C LYS A 336 -9.09 -0.13 5.48
N VAL A 337 -8.55 -0.54 6.62
CA VAL A 337 -8.36 0.29 7.81
C VAL A 337 -6.88 0.22 8.19
N ASP A 338 -6.20 1.37 8.21
CA ASP A 338 -4.81 1.50 8.61
C ASP A 338 -4.75 2.25 9.94
N TYR A 339 -4.34 1.56 11.00
CA TYR A 339 -4.20 2.08 12.35
C TYR A 339 -2.72 2.37 12.66
N PRO A 340 -2.33 3.64 12.80
CA PRO A 340 -0.95 4.00 13.14
C PRO A 340 -0.71 3.79 14.64
N ILE A 341 0.26 2.94 14.98
CA ILE A 341 0.82 2.77 16.33
C ILE A 341 2.32 3.04 16.19
N PRO A 342 2.77 4.29 16.32
CA PRO A 342 4.17 4.60 16.11
C PRO A 342 5.11 3.69 16.91
N PRO A 343 6.18 3.14 16.28
CA PRO A 343 6.64 3.38 14.91
C PRO A 343 5.99 2.51 13.83
N VAL A 344 4.98 1.71 14.12
CA VAL A 344 4.38 0.75 13.19
C VAL A 344 3.00 1.20 12.69
N THR A 345 2.56 0.60 11.58
CA THR A 345 1.19 0.71 11.09
C THR A 345 0.59 -0.69 10.98
N LEU A 346 -0.56 -0.89 11.63
CA LEU A 346 -1.37 -2.09 11.49
C LEU A 346 -2.45 -1.85 10.44
N GLY A 347 -2.60 -2.77 9.50
CA GLY A 347 -3.63 -2.71 8.48
C GLY A 347 -4.56 -3.92 8.55
N VAL A 348 -5.85 -3.69 8.41
CA VAL A 348 -6.87 -4.72 8.20
C VAL A 348 -7.54 -4.43 6.87
N GLN A 349 -7.61 -5.41 6.00
CA GLN A 349 -8.26 -5.27 4.70
C GLN A 349 -9.20 -6.43 4.46
N TYR A 350 -10.41 -6.10 4.00
CA TYR A 350 -11.39 -7.06 3.51
C TYR A 350 -11.64 -6.80 2.04
N ASP A 351 -11.47 -7.82 1.22
CA ASP A 351 -11.73 -7.80 -0.21
C ASP A 351 -12.88 -8.77 -0.53
N PHE A 352 -13.78 -8.31 -1.37
CA PHE A 352 -14.83 -9.13 -1.97
C PHE A 352 -14.76 -8.99 -3.48
N SER A 353 -14.89 -10.11 -4.20
CA SER A 353 -15.09 -10.07 -5.66
C SER A 353 -16.10 -11.12 -6.10
N GLN A 354 -16.83 -10.78 -7.14
CA GLN A 354 -17.73 -11.69 -7.85
C GLN A 354 -17.46 -11.56 -9.33
N THR A 355 -17.21 -12.69 -9.98
CA THR A 355 -17.04 -12.78 -11.43
C THR A 355 -18.13 -13.71 -11.97
N GLU A 356 -18.72 -13.36 -13.09
CA GLU A 356 -19.79 -14.10 -13.74
C GLU A 356 -19.57 -14.11 -15.25
N ASP A 357 -19.72 -15.27 -15.88
CA ASP A 357 -19.68 -15.39 -17.33
C ASP A 357 -20.89 -14.73 -17.97
N LYS A 358 -20.69 -13.99 -19.05
CA LYS A 358 -21.79 -13.35 -19.82
C LYS A 358 -22.61 -14.38 -20.60
N VAL A 359 -21.92 -15.40 -21.11
CA VAL A 359 -22.48 -16.48 -21.91
C VAL A 359 -22.13 -17.80 -21.24
N ALA A 360 -23.01 -18.78 -21.33
CA ALA A 360 -22.68 -20.13 -20.83
C ALA A 360 -21.61 -20.76 -21.70
N ASP A 361 -20.60 -21.37 -21.07
CA ASP A 361 -19.60 -22.17 -21.76
C ASP A 361 -20.31 -23.40 -22.38
N PRO A 362 -20.13 -23.68 -23.67
CA PRO A 362 -20.75 -24.84 -24.32
C PRO A 362 -20.41 -26.19 -23.68
N SER A 363 -19.26 -26.26 -22.97
CA SER A 363 -18.81 -27.47 -22.28
C SER A 363 -19.33 -27.59 -20.85
N LEU A 364 -20.03 -26.57 -20.34
CA LEU A 364 -20.50 -26.50 -18.96
C LEU A 364 -22.04 -26.33 -18.92
N ASP A 365 -22.63 -26.83 -17.87
CA ASP A 365 -24.09 -26.75 -17.63
C ASP A 365 -24.43 -25.37 -17.02
N GLY A 366 -24.31 -24.29 -17.82
CA GLY A 366 -24.67 -22.93 -17.42
C GLY A 366 -23.49 -21.96 -17.31
N LYS A 367 -23.80 -20.76 -16.80
CA LYS A 367 -22.81 -19.71 -16.59
C LYS A 367 -22.02 -19.94 -15.31
N THR A 368 -20.73 -19.74 -15.37
CA THR A 368 -19.89 -19.81 -14.17
C THR A 368 -20.08 -18.54 -13.34
N LYS A 369 -20.24 -18.72 -12.05
CA LYS A 369 -20.27 -17.65 -11.07
C LYS A 369 -19.30 -17.96 -9.95
N THR A 370 -18.29 -17.11 -9.79
CA THR A 370 -17.25 -17.27 -8.78
C THR A 370 -17.29 -16.08 -7.81
N ARG A 371 -17.27 -16.37 -6.53
CA ARG A 371 -17.16 -15.36 -5.47
C ARG A 371 -15.88 -15.60 -4.69
N ASN A 372 -15.12 -14.53 -4.47
CA ASN A 372 -13.93 -14.55 -3.67
C ASN A 372 -14.04 -13.57 -2.51
N ARG A 373 -13.60 -13.98 -1.32
CA ARG A 373 -13.53 -13.15 -0.12
C ARG A 373 -12.14 -13.31 0.48
N ALA A 374 -11.50 -12.22 0.81
CA ALA A 374 -10.21 -12.27 1.45
C ALA A 374 -10.16 -11.33 2.65
N LEU A 375 -9.54 -11.79 3.73
CA LEU A 375 -9.20 -11.00 4.89
C LEU A 375 -7.68 -10.95 4.99
N SER A 376 -7.12 -9.75 5.08
CA SER A 376 -5.69 -9.54 5.21
C SER A 376 -5.40 -8.73 6.47
N LEU A 377 -4.38 -9.16 7.20
CA LEU A 377 -3.78 -8.42 8.31
C LEU A 377 -2.37 -8.04 7.90
N SER A 378 -2.01 -6.79 8.04
CA SER A 378 -0.67 -6.29 7.68
C SER A 378 -0.04 -5.53 8.84
N PHE A 379 1.27 -5.66 8.93
CA PHE A 379 2.12 -4.96 9.87
C PHE A 379 3.25 -4.33 9.06
N ASN A 380 3.41 -3.00 9.15
CA ASN A 380 4.46 -2.27 8.46
C ASN A 380 5.30 -1.49 9.47
N TYR A 381 6.62 -1.68 9.40
CA TYR A 381 7.61 -1.01 10.23
C TYR A 381 8.55 -0.18 9.35
N PRO A 382 8.46 1.16 9.38
CA PRO A 382 9.41 2.04 8.69
C PRO A 382 10.71 2.08 9.49
N ALA A 383 11.69 1.27 9.09
CA ALA A 383 13.01 1.24 9.72
C ALA A 383 13.83 2.49 9.40
N ALA A 384 13.62 3.07 8.21
CA ALA A 384 14.20 4.33 7.77
C ALA A 384 13.27 5.00 6.75
N ALA A 385 13.52 6.25 6.36
CA ALA A 385 12.75 6.93 5.33
C ALA A 385 12.77 6.20 3.98
N TRP A 386 13.83 5.44 3.72
CA TRP A 386 14.06 4.68 2.49
C TRP A 386 13.82 3.17 2.63
N CYS A 387 13.42 2.66 3.84
CA CYS A 387 13.29 1.21 4.09
C CYS A 387 12.08 0.90 4.98
N ILE A 388 11.18 0.04 4.49
CA ILE A 388 10.01 -0.43 5.22
C ILE A 388 10.01 -1.95 5.24
N PHE A 389 9.86 -2.55 6.43
CA PHE A 389 9.59 -3.97 6.59
C PHE A 389 8.09 -4.21 6.69
N GLY A 390 7.60 -5.17 5.94
CA GLY A 390 6.20 -5.56 5.93
C GLY A 390 5.99 -7.05 6.22
N LEU A 391 4.96 -7.35 7.01
CA LEU A 391 4.43 -8.69 7.21
C LEU A 391 2.94 -8.66 6.88
N THR A 392 2.49 -9.55 6.02
CA THR A 392 1.07 -9.69 5.69
C THR A 392 0.63 -11.13 5.82
N GLN A 393 -0.46 -11.34 6.54
CA GLN A 393 -1.18 -12.60 6.60
C GLN A 393 -2.50 -12.43 5.88
N LYS A 394 -2.78 -13.27 4.87
CA LYS A 394 -4.01 -13.25 4.08
C LYS A 394 -4.69 -14.60 4.13
N GLN A 395 -6.00 -14.60 4.37
CA GLN A 395 -6.88 -15.74 4.15
C GLN A 395 -7.84 -15.42 3.03
N GLU A 396 -7.86 -16.26 2.01
CA GLU A 396 -8.72 -16.14 0.84
C GLU A 396 -9.65 -17.36 0.79
N ARG A 397 -10.92 -17.12 0.52
CA ARG A 397 -11.91 -18.17 0.28
C ARG A 397 -12.65 -17.91 -1.01
N GLN A 398 -12.52 -18.83 -1.93
CA GLN A 398 -13.28 -18.84 -3.17
C GLN A 398 -14.44 -19.82 -3.07
N SER A 399 -15.58 -19.44 -3.60
CA SER A 399 -16.72 -20.31 -3.85
C SER A 399 -17.20 -20.18 -5.31
N SER A 400 -17.57 -21.27 -5.92
CA SER A 400 -18.05 -21.31 -7.30
C SER A 400 -19.27 -22.22 -7.38
N ASN A 401 -20.12 -22.00 -8.38
CA ASN A 401 -21.18 -22.93 -8.73
C ASN A 401 -20.65 -24.15 -9.51
N LEU A 402 -19.39 -24.13 -9.95
CA LEU A 402 -18.74 -25.29 -10.53
C LEU A 402 -18.07 -26.15 -9.45
N ALA A 403 -18.23 -27.46 -9.58
CA ALA A 403 -17.52 -28.43 -8.75
C ALA A 403 -15.99 -28.29 -8.87
N GLY A 404 -15.26 -28.53 -7.79
CA GLY A 404 -13.80 -28.45 -7.76
C GLY A 404 -13.21 -27.04 -7.80
N LYS A 405 -14.04 -25.99 -7.80
CA LYS A 405 -13.61 -24.58 -7.85
C LYS A 405 -13.76 -23.86 -6.50
N THR A 406 -14.06 -24.56 -5.42
CA THR A 406 -14.22 -24.01 -4.08
C THR A 406 -12.97 -24.31 -3.25
N TYR A 407 -12.24 -23.29 -2.82
CA TYR A 407 -11.01 -23.48 -2.05
C TYR A 407 -10.84 -22.43 -0.95
N THR A 408 -9.95 -22.73 -0.02
CA THR A 408 -9.40 -21.80 0.95
C THR A 408 -7.88 -21.76 0.80
N LEU A 409 -7.32 -20.57 0.81
CA LEU A 409 -5.90 -20.32 0.67
C LEU A 409 -5.43 -19.39 1.79
N ASN A 410 -4.42 -19.79 2.54
CA ASN A 410 -3.74 -18.95 3.51
C ASN A 410 -2.35 -18.59 2.96
N THR A 411 -2.02 -17.31 3.02
CA THR A 411 -0.74 -16.80 2.52
C THR A 411 -0.10 -15.95 3.58
N THR A 412 1.18 -16.17 3.84
CA THR A 412 2.01 -15.30 4.67
C THR A 412 3.10 -14.70 3.80
N GLN A 413 3.22 -13.39 3.81
CA GLN A 413 4.20 -12.64 3.03
C GLN A 413 5.06 -11.77 3.95
N LEU A 414 6.37 -11.91 3.81
CA LEU A 414 7.38 -10.99 4.34
C LEU A 414 7.90 -10.15 3.18
N GLN A 415 8.06 -8.85 3.40
CA GLN A 415 8.56 -7.96 2.35
C GLN A 415 9.47 -6.87 2.92
N VAL A 416 10.42 -6.44 2.11
CA VAL A 416 11.26 -5.26 2.32
C VAL A 416 11.03 -4.32 1.16
N ILE A 417 10.62 -3.09 1.45
CA ILE A 417 10.38 -2.04 0.46
C ILE A 417 11.51 -1.03 0.60
N LEU A 418 12.22 -0.79 -0.49
CA LEU A 418 13.30 0.19 -0.59
C LEU A 418 12.85 1.30 -1.55
N ILE A 419 13.05 2.56 -1.14
CA ILE A 419 12.64 3.75 -1.89
C ILE A 419 13.88 4.63 -2.08
N TYR A 420 14.26 4.86 -3.35
CA TYR A 420 15.42 5.65 -3.73
C TYR A 420 15.03 6.84 -4.58
#